data_84167a2fbcab987fdfd0ed4f02106ae2
#
_entry.id   84167a2fbcab987fdfd0ed4f02106ae2
#
_cell.length_a   1.000
_cell.length_b   1.000
_cell.length_c   1.000
_cell.angle_alpha   90.00
_cell.angle_beta   90.00
_cell.angle_gamma   90.00
#
_symmetry.space_group_name_H-M   'P 1'
#
loop_
_entity.id
_entity.type
_entity.pdbx_description
1 polymer ?
#
loop_
_entity_poly.entity_id
_entity_poly.type
_entity_poly.pdbx_seq_one_letter_code
_entity_poly.pdbx_strand_id
1 'polypeptide(L)'
;LLTLTKHICYTSFITEKTGVVNMAVGDRIKRTRNLRGLTQKELGVAVGFDEKTADVRIAQYESGTRTPKEDMLRSISEALDVNYRSLYEPSLYAVEDVLYTLFELDEHYGIKVIGDDKLSIDFNNRLVNDFLREWQLRKQELADGEITKEEYMEWKVNWPQTADDCGKFKPKKQWRR
;
A
#
# COMPACT_ATOMS: atom_id res chain seq x y z
N LEU A 1 32.40 26.33 2.14
CA LEU A 1 31.47 26.79 3.20
C LEU A 1 30.01 26.91 2.72
N LEU A 2 29.75 26.88 1.41
CA LEU A 2 28.38 27.00 0.82
C LEU A 2 27.64 25.66 0.60
N THR A 3 28.33 24.54 0.76
CA THR A 3 27.73 23.20 0.50
C THR A 3 27.06 22.58 1.72
N LEU A 4 27.45 22.94 2.95
CA LEU A 4 26.81 22.40 4.15
C LEU A 4 25.45 23.03 4.48
N THR A 5 25.21 24.29 4.09
CA THR A 5 23.98 25.01 4.40
C THR A 5 22.78 24.52 3.55
N LYS A 6 23.02 23.97 2.35
CA LYS A 6 21.93 23.41 1.51
C LYS A 6 21.42 22.07 2.02
N HIS A 7 22.25 21.27 2.66
CA HIS A 7 21.85 19.96 3.17
C HIS A 7 20.95 20.07 4.41
N ILE A 8 21.23 21.05 5.29
CA ILE A 8 20.44 21.27 6.51
C ILE A 8 19.06 21.85 6.19
N CYS A 9 18.94 22.67 5.14
CA CYS A 9 17.64 23.23 4.73
C CYS A 9 16.69 22.17 4.10
N TYR A 10 17.25 21.15 3.43
CA TYR A 10 16.44 20.11 2.78
C TYR A 10 15.87 19.12 3.80
N THR A 11 16.65 18.74 4.81
CA THR A 11 16.20 17.81 5.87
C THR A 11 15.17 18.42 6.82
N SER A 12 15.30 19.72 7.16
CA SER A 12 14.34 20.39 8.04
C SER A 12 12.99 20.69 7.36
N PHE A 13 13.00 20.89 6.03
CA PHE A 13 11.75 21.17 5.28
C PHE A 13 10.89 19.91 5.07
N ILE A 14 11.51 18.73 5.03
CA ILE A 14 10.83 17.44 4.87
C ILE A 14 10.19 16.98 6.18
N THR A 15 10.81 17.24 7.32
CA THR A 15 10.31 16.80 8.63
C THR A 15 9.08 17.58 9.12
N GLU A 16 8.82 18.78 8.61
CA GLU A 16 7.68 19.59 9.07
C GLU A 16 6.38 19.43 8.25
N LYS A 17 6.40 18.87 7.03
CA LYS A 17 5.21 18.82 6.16
C LYS A 17 4.79 17.47 5.62
N THR A 18 5.60 16.45 5.72
CA THR A 18 5.21 15.09 5.36
C THR A 18 5.32 14.22 6.60
N GLY A 19 4.26 14.18 7.38
CA GLY A 19 4.02 12.98 8.18
C GLY A 19 3.90 11.84 7.18
N VAL A 20 5.02 11.22 6.81
CA VAL A 20 5.01 9.90 6.19
C VAL A 20 4.35 9.02 7.23
N VAL A 21 3.04 8.81 7.06
CA VAL A 21 2.32 7.81 7.84
C VAL A 21 2.86 6.48 7.34
N ASN A 22 3.99 6.09 7.89
CA ASN A 22 4.47 4.73 7.76
C ASN A 22 3.43 3.86 8.46
N MET A 23 2.50 3.33 7.68
CA MET A 23 1.49 2.41 8.20
C MET A 23 2.20 1.11 8.51
N ALA A 24 2.53 0.91 9.80
CA ALA A 24 3.08 -0.34 10.30
C ALA A 24 2.21 -1.54 9.87
N VAL A 25 2.79 -2.71 9.81
CA VAL A 25 2.07 -3.97 9.49
C VAL A 25 0.78 -4.09 10.31
N GLY A 26 0.84 -3.73 11.60
CA GLY A 26 -0.32 -3.75 12.49
C GLY A 26 -1.47 -2.83 12.04
N ASP A 27 -1.17 -1.63 11.59
CA ASP A 27 -2.18 -0.69 11.08
C ASP A 27 -2.84 -1.21 9.80
N ARG A 28 -2.07 -1.89 8.95
CA ARG A 28 -2.58 -2.51 7.71
C ARG A 28 -3.49 -3.68 8.03
N ILE A 29 -3.11 -4.55 8.97
CA ILE A 29 -3.96 -5.64 9.47
C ILE A 29 -5.27 -5.08 10.00
N LYS A 30 -5.21 -4.11 10.92
CA LYS A 30 -6.38 -3.46 11.53
C LYS A 30 -7.31 -2.85 10.48
N ARG A 31 -6.76 -2.08 9.55
CA ARG A 31 -7.52 -1.45 8.47
C ARG A 31 -8.24 -2.48 7.61
N THR A 32 -7.53 -3.54 7.21
CA THR A 32 -8.08 -4.59 6.34
C THR A 32 -9.11 -5.43 7.07
N ARG A 33 -8.86 -5.76 8.35
CA ARG A 33 -9.85 -6.44 9.19
C ARG A 33 -11.15 -5.63 9.31
N ASN A 34 -11.05 -4.32 9.54
CA ASN A 34 -12.21 -3.44 9.60
C ASN A 34 -12.94 -3.37 8.26
N LEU A 35 -12.21 -3.37 7.13
CA LEU A 35 -12.80 -3.43 5.79
C LEU A 35 -13.64 -4.71 5.60
N ARG A 36 -13.21 -5.82 6.20
CA ARG A 36 -13.96 -7.09 6.20
C ARG A 36 -15.07 -7.16 7.24
N GLY A 37 -15.19 -6.15 8.12
CA GLY A 37 -16.18 -6.13 9.21
C GLY A 37 -15.91 -7.16 10.32
N LEU A 38 -14.69 -7.71 10.39
CA LEU A 38 -14.32 -8.73 11.37
C LEU A 38 -13.92 -8.11 12.70
N THR A 39 -14.22 -8.78 13.81
CA THR A 39 -13.64 -8.50 15.12
C THR A 39 -12.22 -9.07 15.22
N GLN A 40 -11.44 -8.59 16.18
CA GLN A 40 -10.12 -9.17 16.46
C GLN A 40 -10.21 -10.66 16.82
N LYS A 41 -11.26 -11.04 17.56
CA LYS A 41 -11.51 -12.43 17.95
C LYS A 41 -11.78 -13.31 16.71
N GLU A 42 -12.67 -12.88 15.82
CA GLU A 42 -13.01 -13.61 14.61
C GLU A 42 -11.80 -13.83 13.71
N LEU A 43 -11.01 -12.77 13.47
CA LEU A 43 -9.77 -12.91 12.71
C LEU A 43 -8.80 -13.86 13.41
N GLY A 44 -8.63 -13.74 14.72
CA GLY A 44 -7.73 -14.58 15.48
C GLY A 44 -8.10 -16.08 15.43
N VAL A 45 -9.38 -16.40 15.53
CA VAL A 45 -9.88 -17.77 15.35
C VAL A 45 -9.67 -18.26 13.93
N ALA A 46 -9.93 -17.42 12.93
CA ALA A 46 -9.74 -17.75 11.51
C ALA A 46 -8.29 -18.11 11.17
N VAL A 47 -7.29 -17.50 11.85
CA VAL A 47 -5.86 -17.84 11.68
C VAL A 47 -5.37 -18.92 12.62
N GLY A 48 -6.27 -19.59 13.34
CA GLY A 48 -5.96 -20.79 14.15
C GLY A 48 -5.54 -20.50 15.59
N PHE A 49 -5.78 -19.31 16.15
CA PHE A 49 -5.59 -19.07 17.57
C PHE A 49 -6.72 -19.66 18.42
N ASP A 50 -6.39 -20.08 19.63
CA ASP A 50 -7.37 -20.50 20.63
C ASP A 50 -8.37 -19.35 20.91
N GLU A 51 -9.66 -19.68 20.95
CA GLU A 51 -10.75 -18.71 21.09
C GLU A 51 -10.62 -17.77 22.29
N LYS A 52 -9.99 -18.25 23.39
CA LYS A 52 -9.79 -17.47 24.63
C LYS A 52 -8.69 -16.42 24.53
N THR A 53 -7.81 -16.54 23.53
CA THR A 53 -6.63 -15.67 23.37
C THR A 53 -6.55 -15.00 22.01
N ALA A 54 -7.48 -15.31 21.12
CA ALA A 54 -7.49 -14.88 19.72
C ALA A 54 -7.50 -13.35 19.58
N ASP A 55 -8.37 -12.67 20.30
CA ASP A 55 -8.49 -11.21 20.33
C ASP A 55 -7.21 -10.54 20.85
N VAL A 56 -6.65 -11.04 21.96
CA VAL A 56 -5.40 -10.52 22.54
C VAL A 56 -4.24 -10.65 21.56
N ARG A 57 -4.15 -11.77 20.84
CA ARG A 57 -3.09 -12.01 19.85
C ARG A 57 -3.18 -11.04 18.69
N ILE A 58 -4.37 -10.84 18.13
CA ILE A 58 -4.58 -9.88 17.04
C ILE A 58 -4.37 -8.45 17.55
N ALA A 59 -4.85 -8.09 18.73
CA ALA A 59 -4.61 -6.78 19.34
C ALA A 59 -3.11 -6.47 19.49
N GLN A 60 -2.29 -7.48 19.86
CA GLN A 60 -0.83 -7.33 19.95
C GLN A 60 -0.19 -7.06 18.58
N TYR A 61 -0.68 -7.68 17.50
CA TYR A 61 -0.21 -7.41 16.14
C TYR A 61 -0.65 -6.03 15.68
N GLU A 62 -1.91 -5.67 15.89
CA GLU A 62 -2.45 -4.36 15.48
C GLU A 62 -1.83 -3.17 16.22
N SER A 63 -1.44 -3.37 17.48
CA SER A 63 -0.76 -2.33 18.28
C SER A 63 0.75 -2.24 18.05
N GLY A 64 1.32 -3.17 17.26
CA GLY A 64 2.78 -3.26 17.07
C GLY A 64 3.54 -3.81 18.27
N THR A 65 2.85 -4.24 19.35
CA THR A 65 3.49 -4.89 20.52
C THR A 65 4.18 -6.20 20.12
N ARG A 66 3.67 -6.85 19.07
CA ARG A 66 4.30 -7.99 18.40
C ARG A 66 4.23 -7.81 16.89
N THR A 67 5.27 -8.28 16.21
CA THR A 67 5.29 -8.36 14.74
C THR A 67 4.96 -9.80 14.33
N PRO A 68 3.95 -10.04 13.47
CA PRO A 68 3.69 -11.37 12.95
C PRO A 68 4.87 -11.84 12.10
N LYS A 69 5.26 -13.11 12.23
CA LYS A 69 6.20 -13.74 11.30
C LYS A 69 5.55 -13.91 9.93
N GLU A 70 6.37 -14.15 8.91
CA GLU A 70 5.91 -14.27 7.53
C GLU A 70 4.76 -15.29 7.36
N ASP A 71 4.90 -16.49 7.94
CA ASP A 71 3.85 -17.52 7.85
C ASP A 71 2.53 -17.06 8.44
N MET A 72 2.58 -16.39 9.61
CA MET A 72 1.38 -15.83 10.24
C MET A 72 0.79 -14.69 9.42
N LEU A 73 1.63 -13.85 8.81
CA LEU A 73 1.15 -12.77 7.96
C LEU A 73 0.48 -13.29 6.68
N ARG A 74 0.95 -14.42 6.14
CA ARG A 74 0.31 -15.15 5.04
C ARG A 74 -1.06 -15.69 5.46
N SER A 75 -1.13 -16.37 6.62
CA SER A 75 -2.42 -16.87 7.17
C SER A 75 -3.41 -15.72 7.40
N ILE A 76 -2.94 -14.56 7.90
CA ILE A 76 -3.78 -13.36 8.06
C ILE A 76 -4.27 -12.85 6.70
N SER A 77 -3.40 -12.82 5.68
CA SER A 77 -3.81 -12.37 4.34
C SER A 77 -4.86 -13.28 3.70
N GLU A 78 -4.73 -14.59 3.89
CA GLU A 78 -5.71 -15.59 3.42
C GLU A 78 -7.04 -15.43 4.16
N ALA A 79 -7.01 -15.32 5.50
CA ALA A 79 -8.23 -15.12 6.31
C ALA A 79 -8.96 -13.81 5.98
N LEU A 80 -8.22 -12.78 5.57
CA LEU A 80 -8.77 -11.49 5.17
C LEU A 80 -9.13 -11.42 3.67
N ASP A 81 -8.82 -12.48 2.90
CA ASP A 81 -9.01 -12.51 1.44
C ASP A 81 -8.39 -11.28 0.75
N VAL A 82 -7.07 -11.10 0.95
CA VAL A 82 -6.28 -10.02 0.36
C VAL A 82 -4.93 -10.51 -0.12
N ASN A 83 -4.33 -9.74 -1.05
CA ASN A 83 -2.96 -10.01 -1.47
C ASN A 83 -2.00 -9.82 -0.27
N TYR A 84 -1.13 -10.80 -0.01
CA TYR A 84 -0.10 -10.72 1.03
C TYR A 84 0.71 -9.42 1.00
N ARG A 85 1.04 -8.94 -0.20
CA ARG A 85 1.81 -7.69 -0.38
C ARG A 85 1.08 -6.45 0.14
N SER A 86 -0.25 -6.49 0.29
CA SER A 86 -1.02 -5.39 0.86
C SER A 86 -0.82 -5.24 2.37
N LEU A 87 -0.44 -6.32 3.05
CA LEU A 87 -0.12 -6.34 4.47
C LEU A 87 1.38 -6.21 4.74
N TYR A 88 2.21 -6.67 3.79
CA TYR A 88 3.66 -6.61 3.91
C TYR A 88 4.15 -5.16 3.96
N GLU A 89 5.09 -4.90 4.86
CA GLU A 89 5.73 -3.59 4.97
C GLU A 89 6.92 -3.51 4.02
N PRO A 90 6.85 -2.76 2.92
CA PRO A 90 8.04 -2.45 2.16
C PRO A 90 8.94 -1.58 3.03
N SER A 91 10.23 -1.86 3.03
CA SER A 91 11.26 -1.11 3.79
C SER A 91 11.52 0.28 3.16
N LEU A 92 10.49 1.10 3.01
CA LEU A 92 10.56 2.47 2.51
C LEU A 92 10.30 3.40 3.70
N TYR A 93 11.31 3.59 4.56
CA TYR A 93 11.17 4.35 5.80
C TYR A 93 11.48 5.83 5.66
N ALA A 94 12.17 6.21 4.59
CA ALA A 94 12.58 7.58 4.34
C ALA A 94 12.36 7.96 2.86
N VAL A 95 12.37 9.25 2.58
CA VAL A 95 12.33 9.75 1.19
C VAL A 95 13.52 9.24 0.40
N GLU A 96 14.66 9.12 1.05
CA GLU A 96 15.88 8.57 0.48
C GLU A 96 15.70 7.14 -0.03
N ASP A 97 14.97 6.29 0.68
CA ASP A 97 14.68 4.91 0.24
C ASP A 97 13.87 4.90 -1.06
N VAL A 98 12.92 5.84 -1.19
CA VAL A 98 12.15 6.02 -2.45
C VAL A 98 13.08 6.45 -3.58
N LEU A 99 14.00 7.41 -3.31
CA LEU A 99 14.93 7.91 -4.32
C LEU A 99 15.89 6.82 -4.79
N TYR A 100 16.48 6.04 -3.88
CA TYR A 100 17.34 4.91 -4.23
C TYR A 100 16.57 3.83 -5.00
N THR A 101 15.33 3.55 -4.63
CA THR A 101 14.46 2.64 -5.39
C THR A 101 14.22 3.14 -6.82
N LEU A 102 14.03 4.45 -7.00
CA LEU A 102 13.89 5.05 -8.33
C LEU A 102 15.19 4.94 -9.15
N PHE A 103 16.37 5.10 -8.53
CA PHE A 103 17.64 4.91 -9.21
C PHE A 103 17.82 3.46 -9.68
N GLU A 104 17.52 2.47 -8.84
CA GLU A 104 17.57 1.07 -9.25
C GLU A 104 16.57 0.74 -10.36
N LEU A 105 15.36 1.32 -10.29
CA LEU A 105 14.37 1.17 -11.36
C LEU A 105 14.82 1.82 -12.66
N ASP A 106 15.58 2.93 -12.59
CA ASP A 106 16.18 3.56 -13.76
C ASP A 106 17.20 2.66 -14.44
N GLU A 107 18.07 2.02 -13.66
CA GLU A 107 19.06 1.05 -14.20
C GLU A 107 18.38 -0.14 -14.92
N HIS A 108 17.20 -0.58 -14.42
CA HIS A 108 16.49 -1.71 -15.01
C HIS A 108 15.57 -1.36 -16.16
N TYR A 109 14.92 -0.20 -16.12
CA TYR A 109 13.85 0.17 -17.05
C TYR A 109 14.17 1.41 -17.90
N GLY A 110 15.20 2.19 -17.54
CA GLY A 110 15.52 3.45 -18.20
C GLY A 110 14.42 4.49 -17.98
N ILE A 111 14.20 4.87 -16.73
CA ILE A 111 13.22 5.88 -16.34
C ILE A 111 13.51 7.22 -17.04
N LYS A 112 12.47 7.87 -17.55
CA LYS A 112 12.57 9.23 -18.08
C LYS A 112 11.94 10.21 -17.10
N VAL A 113 12.69 11.23 -16.71
CA VAL A 113 12.16 12.38 -15.97
C VAL A 113 11.82 13.46 -17.00
N ILE A 114 10.54 13.87 -17.05
CA ILE A 114 9.99 14.73 -18.09
C ILE A 114 9.34 15.95 -17.45
N GLY A 115 9.50 17.11 -18.11
CA GLY A 115 8.89 18.38 -17.73
C GLY A 115 9.91 19.38 -17.17
N ASP A 116 9.52 20.65 -17.14
CA ASP A 116 10.33 21.75 -16.63
C ASP A 116 9.85 22.16 -15.22
N ASP A 117 8.74 22.87 -15.13
CA ASP A 117 8.19 23.32 -13.84
C ASP A 117 7.49 22.20 -13.06
N LYS A 118 6.85 21.29 -13.78
CA LYS A 118 6.15 20.13 -13.20
C LYS A 118 6.73 18.84 -13.74
N LEU A 119 7.59 18.24 -12.92
CA LEU A 119 8.27 17.00 -13.28
C LEU A 119 7.31 15.80 -13.18
N SER A 120 7.45 14.88 -14.11
CA SER A 120 6.78 13.58 -14.15
C SER A 120 7.78 12.47 -14.47
N ILE A 121 7.43 11.25 -14.11
CA ILE A 121 8.26 10.07 -14.35
C ILE A 121 7.54 9.15 -15.35
N ASP A 122 8.22 8.82 -16.45
CA ASP A 122 7.85 7.72 -17.33
C ASP A 122 8.77 6.53 -17.08
N PHE A 123 8.20 5.43 -16.64
CA PHE A 123 8.94 4.22 -16.29
C PHE A 123 9.47 3.44 -17.51
N ASN A 124 9.19 3.86 -18.73
CA ASN A 124 9.55 3.14 -19.96
C ASN A 124 9.21 1.62 -19.88
N ASN A 125 8.21 1.29 -19.09
CA ASN A 125 7.73 -0.06 -18.85
C ASN A 125 6.21 -0.09 -19.05
N ARG A 126 5.76 -0.90 -20.03
CA ARG A 126 4.34 -0.95 -20.39
C ARG A 126 3.45 -1.35 -19.22
N LEU A 127 3.85 -2.35 -18.42
CA LEU A 127 3.04 -2.84 -17.31
C LEU A 127 2.89 -1.79 -16.21
N VAL A 128 3.96 -1.05 -15.91
CA VAL A 128 3.91 0.06 -14.94
C VAL A 128 3.04 1.20 -15.45
N ASN A 129 3.18 1.58 -16.71
CA ASN A 129 2.40 2.65 -17.31
C ASN A 129 0.90 2.27 -17.40
N ASP A 130 0.57 1.02 -17.74
CA ASP A 130 -0.80 0.52 -17.75
C ASP A 130 -1.40 0.52 -16.33
N PHE A 131 -0.64 0.09 -15.32
CA PHE A 131 -1.04 0.20 -13.92
C PHE A 131 -1.27 1.66 -13.48
N LEU A 132 -0.38 2.59 -13.86
CA LEU A 132 -0.54 4.01 -13.51
C LEU A 132 -1.80 4.62 -14.13
N ARG A 133 -2.15 4.25 -15.37
CA ARG A 133 -3.40 4.68 -16.02
C ARG A 133 -4.62 4.12 -15.30
N GLU A 134 -4.59 2.84 -14.95
CA GLU A 134 -5.66 2.21 -14.18
C GLU A 134 -5.82 2.87 -12.81
N TRP A 135 -4.71 3.14 -12.12
CA TRP A 135 -4.75 3.82 -10.83
C TRP A 135 -5.29 5.25 -10.93
N GLN A 136 -4.89 5.98 -11.96
CA GLN A 136 -5.45 7.31 -12.24
C GLN A 136 -6.96 7.25 -12.45
N LEU A 137 -7.44 6.28 -13.23
CA LEU A 137 -8.88 6.05 -13.46
C LEU A 137 -9.61 5.76 -12.14
N ARG A 138 -9.10 4.85 -11.32
CA ARG A 138 -9.70 4.56 -9.99
C ARG A 138 -9.75 5.78 -9.09
N LYS A 139 -8.73 6.63 -9.12
CA LYS A 139 -8.73 7.90 -8.36
C LYS A 139 -9.78 8.89 -8.90
N GLN A 140 -9.97 8.93 -10.19
CA GLN A 140 -10.99 9.79 -10.81
C GLN A 140 -12.40 9.31 -10.45
N GLU A 141 -12.68 8.01 -10.61
CA GLU A 141 -13.98 7.40 -10.25
C GLU A 141 -14.33 7.64 -8.77
N LEU A 142 -13.32 7.56 -7.88
CA LEU A 142 -13.51 7.89 -6.47
C LEU A 142 -13.84 9.38 -6.27
N ALA A 143 -13.19 10.28 -7.01
CA ALA A 143 -13.43 11.72 -6.91
C ALA A 143 -14.81 12.09 -7.46
N ASP A 144 -15.27 11.42 -8.52
CA ASP A 144 -16.58 11.63 -9.16
C ASP A 144 -17.71 10.89 -8.41
N GLY A 145 -17.40 10.07 -7.40
CA GLY A 145 -18.37 9.31 -6.63
C GLY A 145 -18.92 8.09 -7.37
N GLU A 146 -18.27 7.65 -8.44
CA GLU A 146 -18.64 6.45 -9.20
C GLU A 146 -18.31 5.15 -8.45
N ILE A 147 -17.29 5.20 -7.58
CA ILE A 147 -16.94 4.14 -6.65
C ILE A 147 -16.81 4.69 -5.23
N THR A 148 -17.07 3.85 -4.24
CA THR A 148 -16.93 4.18 -2.83
C THR A 148 -15.47 4.09 -2.37
N LYS A 149 -15.18 4.61 -1.17
CA LYS A 149 -13.86 4.45 -0.55
C LYS A 149 -13.54 3.00 -0.25
N GLU A 150 -14.53 2.22 0.11
CA GLU A 150 -14.46 0.78 0.38
C GLU A 150 -14.10 0.02 -0.90
N GLU A 151 -14.77 0.32 -2.01
CA GLU A 151 -14.48 -0.27 -3.32
C GLU A 151 -13.09 0.10 -3.82
N TYR A 152 -12.68 1.36 -3.67
CA TYR A 152 -11.31 1.78 -3.99
C TYR A 152 -10.28 1.05 -3.14
N MET A 153 -10.55 0.84 -1.84
CA MET A 153 -9.67 0.08 -0.96
C MET A 153 -9.62 -1.39 -1.36
N GLU A 154 -10.76 -2.00 -1.69
CA GLU A 154 -10.85 -3.37 -2.19
C GLU A 154 -9.97 -3.59 -3.43
N TRP A 155 -10.08 -2.66 -4.40
CA TRP A 155 -9.22 -2.68 -5.57
C TRP A 155 -7.72 -2.68 -5.20
N LYS A 156 -7.31 -1.81 -4.26
CA LYS A 156 -5.90 -1.70 -3.84
C LYS A 156 -5.37 -2.94 -3.13
N VAL A 157 -6.12 -3.51 -2.19
CA VAL A 157 -5.63 -4.62 -1.35
C VAL A 157 -5.59 -5.94 -2.10
N ASN A 158 -6.35 -6.07 -3.17
CA ASN A 158 -6.42 -7.27 -4.01
C ASN A 158 -5.76 -7.12 -5.38
N TRP A 159 -5.14 -5.96 -5.66
CA TRP A 159 -4.37 -5.85 -6.89
C TRP A 159 -3.22 -6.87 -6.91
N PRO A 160 -2.91 -7.58 -8.03
CA PRO A 160 -3.43 -7.39 -9.38
C PRO A 160 -4.70 -8.19 -9.75
N GLN A 161 -5.31 -8.95 -8.86
CA GLN A 161 -6.53 -9.71 -9.16
C GLN A 161 -7.71 -8.81 -9.54
N THR A 162 -7.70 -7.58 -9.07
CA THR A 162 -8.69 -6.53 -9.37
C THR A 162 -8.35 -5.69 -10.60
N ALA A 163 -7.23 -5.96 -11.26
CA ALA A 163 -6.82 -5.25 -12.46
C ALA A 163 -7.84 -5.44 -13.59
N ASP A 164 -8.22 -4.34 -14.26
CA ASP A 164 -9.15 -4.35 -15.39
C ASP A 164 -8.56 -3.73 -16.67
N ASP A 165 -7.26 -3.47 -16.65
CA ASP A 165 -6.51 -2.86 -17.76
C ASP A 165 -7.16 -1.56 -18.27
N CYS A 166 -7.50 -0.66 -17.34
CA CYS A 166 -8.20 0.61 -17.59
C CYS A 166 -9.56 0.44 -18.28
N GLY A 167 -10.32 -0.56 -17.90
CA GLY A 167 -11.66 -0.83 -18.43
C GLY A 167 -11.67 -1.61 -19.74
N LYS A 168 -10.54 -2.06 -20.25
CA LYS A 168 -10.50 -2.97 -21.41
C LYS A 168 -11.09 -4.33 -21.11
N PHE A 169 -11.00 -4.78 -19.87
CA PHE A 169 -11.64 -6.00 -19.38
C PHE A 169 -12.70 -5.61 -18.37
N LYS A 170 -13.87 -6.27 -18.44
CA LYS A 170 -14.85 -6.11 -17.36
C LYS A 170 -14.19 -6.53 -16.05
N PRO A 171 -14.19 -5.68 -15.02
CA PRO A 171 -13.62 -6.04 -13.72
C PRO A 171 -14.23 -7.37 -13.30
N LYS A 172 -13.41 -8.28 -12.79
CA LYS A 172 -13.96 -9.43 -12.08
C LYS A 172 -14.86 -8.85 -11.01
N LYS A 173 -16.16 -9.14 -11.05
CA LYS A 173 -17.24 -8.52 -10.23
C LYS A 173 -16.99 -8.51 -8.71
N GLN A 174 -15.87 -9.08 -8.27
CA GLN A 174 -15.56 -9.37 -6.88
C GLN A 174 -15.11 -8.14 -6.07
N TRP A 175 -14.70 -7.06 -6.72
CA TRP A 175 -14.31 -5.83 -6.01
C TRP A 175 -15.35 -4.71 -6.09
N ARG A 176 -16.32 -4.80 -7.01
CA ARG A 176 -17.51 -3.96 -7.00
C ARG A 176 -18.63 -4.69 -6.24
N ARG A 177 -19.07 -4.11 -5.15
CA ARG A 177 -20.22 -4.55 -4.36
C ARG A 177 -21.45 -3.72 -4.69
#